data_a12c93474f2135634d5321ef76e9843f
#
_entry.id   a12c93474f2135634d5321ef76e9843f
#
_cell.length_a   1.000
_cell.length_b   1.000
_cell.length_c   1.000
_cell.angle_alpha   90.00
_cell.angle_beta   90.00
_cell.angle_gamma   90.00
#
_symmetry.space_group_name_H-M   'P 1'
#
loop_
_entity.id
_entity.type
_entity.pdbx_description
1 polymer ?
#
loop_
_entity_poly.entity_id
_entity_poly.type
_entity_poly.pdbx_seq_one_letter_code
_entity_poly.pdbx_strand_id
1 'polypeptide(L)'
;MSVSVDQVIRSKRRTIALIVENNGSVTVRAPMRMPESSIREFIEKHVKWVGKKKAELQATVAVLPKQYLPGEMFLYLGNAYSLEIVRDQKKKLVLDDRFRLAEAEQENAETVFQAWYSQQAKQLIVERVEYFADKYQLTYEGITITSARTRWGSCSPKNTLSFSWRLIMTPLDVIDYVVVHELAHTVHHNHSKRFWGLVEKILPDFKERRTWLRQYGQQALL
;
A
#
# COMPACT_ATOMS: atom_id res chain seq x y z
N MET A 1 -4.21 0.43 32.34
CA MET A 1 -4.85 1.33 31.35
C MET A 1 -5.90 0.50 30.61
N SER A 2 -7.15 0.90 30.65
CA SER A 2 -8.24 0.25 29.92
C SER A 2 -8.29 0.81 28.49
N VAL A 3 -8.43 -0.06 27.49
CA VAL A 3 -8.70 0.35 26.11
C VAL A 3 -10.22 0.54 25.98
N SER A 4 -10.66 1.74 25.62
CA SER A 4 -12.03 1.97 25.19
C SER A 4 -12.24 1.31 23.83
N VAL A 5 -13.24 0.44 23.74
CA VAL A 5 -13.73 -0.15 22.49
C VAL A 5 -14.93 0.66 22.05
N ASP A 6 -14.89 1.20 20.85
CA ASP A 6 -15.94 2.07 20.31
C ASP A 6 -17.11 1.26 19.75
N GLN A 7 -16.83 0.06 19.22
CA GLN A 7 -17.88 -0.78 18.63
C GLN A 7 -17.57 -2.28 18.75
N VAL A 8 -18.61 -3.09 19.03
CA VAL A 8 -18.56 -4.56 18.95
C VAL A 8 -19.54 -5.03 17.90
N ILE A 9 -19.01 -5.63 16.80
CA ILE A 9 -19.81 -6.17 15.70
C ILE A 9 -19.84 -7.69 15.79
N ARG A 10 -21.04 -8.26 15.93
CA ARG A 10 -21.26 -9.71 15.92
C ARG A 10 -21.68 -10.20 14.54
N SER A 11 -21.07 -11.29 14.08
CA SER A 11 -21.34 -11.86 12.74
C SER A 11 -21.16 -13.38 12.72
N LYS A 12 -21.50 -14.03 11.61
CA LYS A 12 -21.33 -15.48 11.38
C LYS A 12 -19.85 -15.87 11.14
N ARG A 13 -18.93 -15.32 11.92
CA ARG A 13 -17.49 -15.64 11.86
C ARG A 13 -17.11 -16.67 12.92
N ARG A 14 -15.98 -17.36 12.71
CA ARG A 14 -15.46 -18.37 13.65
C ARG A 14 -14.42 -17.81 14.64
N THR A 15 -13.83 -16.66 14.33
CA THR A 15 -12.73 -16.08 15.12
C THR A 15 -13.08 -14.67 15.58
N ILE A 16 -12.51 -14.23 16.70
CA ILE A 16 -12.56 -12.84 17.15
C ILE A 16 -11.41 -12.04 16.48
N ALA A 17 -11.63 -10.77 16.20
CA ALA A 17 -10.60 -9.84 15.72
C ALA A 17 -10.80 -8.47 16.36
N LEU A 18 -9.67 -7.82 16.63
CA LEU A 18 -9.59 -6.44 17.10
C LEU A 18 -9.02 -5.59 15.97
N ILE A 19 -9.68 -4.50 15.65
CA ILE A 19 -9.33 -3.61 14.53
C ILE A 19 -9.19 -2.21 15.11
N VAL A 20 -8.10 -1.54 14.77
CA VAL A 20 -7.93 -0.11 15.00
C VAL A 20 -8.09 0.56 13.64
N GLU A 21 -9.16 1.33 13.50
CA GLU A 21 -9.49 2.04 12.26
C GLU A 21 -8.56 3.25 12.07
N ASN A 22 -8.49 3.80 10.86
CA ASN A 22 -7.60 4.93 10.55
C ASN A 22 -7.92 6.21 11.36
N ASN A 23 -9.15 6.37 11.82
CA ASN A 23 -9.56 7.46 12.73
C ASN A 23 -9.21 7.21 14.19
N GLY A 24 -8.51 6.10 14.50
CA GLY A 24 -8.14 5.70 15.85
C GLY A 24 -9.25 4.99 16.64
N SER A 25 -10.45 4.79 16.08
CA SER A 25 -11.50 4.03 16.72
C SER A 25 -11.17 2.53 16.78
N VAL A 26 -11.64 1.85 17.82
CA VAL A 26 -11.35 0.44 18.09
C VAL A 26 -12.61 -0.38 17.91
N THR A 27 -12.64 -1.24 16.90
CA THR A 27 -13.75 -2.13 16.60
C THR A 27 -13.37 -3.58 16.92
N VAL A 28 -14.25 -4.29 17.66
CA VAL A 28 -14.14 -5.74 17.87
C VAL A 28 -15.14 -6.44 16.96
N ARG A 29 -14.66 -7.37 16.16
CA ARG A 29 -15.53 -8.28 15.37
C ARG A 29 -15.51 -9.65 16.03
N ALA A 30 -16.66 -10.13 16.52
CA ALA A 30 -16.81 -11.38 17.28
C ALA A 30 -17.82 -12.33 16.64
N PRO A 31 -17.71 -13.65 16.90
CA PRO A 31 -18.76 -14.62 16.59
C PRO A 31 -20.08 -14.28 17.29
N MET A 32 -21.22 -14.62 16.64
CA MET A 32 -22.55 -14.32 17.15
C MET A 32 -22.78 -14.79 18.59
N ARG A 33 -22.28 -15.99 18.94
CA ARG A 33 -22.54 -16.65 20.24
C ARG A 33 -21.37 -16.53 21.24
N MET A 34 -20.35 -15.70 20.95
CA MET A 34 -19.20 -15.55 21.86
C MET A 34 -19.63 -14.81 23.14
N PRO A 35 -19.34 -15.36 24.34
CA PRO A 35 -19.62 -14.69 25.61
C PRO A 35 -18.92 -13.34 25.72
N GLU A 36 -19.56 -12.38 26.39
CA GLU A 36 -18.99 -11.04 26.55
C GLU A 36 -17.73 -11.05 27.42
N SER A 37 -17.66 -11.95 28.40
CA SER A 37 -16.45 -12.19 29.20
C SER A 37 -15.25 -12.57 28.34
N SER A 38 -15.45 -13.46 27.36
CA SER A 38 -14.38 -13.87 26.44
C SER A 38 -13.93 -12.73 25.53
N ILE A 39 -14.86 -11.85 25.14
CA ILE A 39 -14.52 -10.65 24.36
C ILE A 39 -13.68 -9.70 25.20
N ARG A 40 -14.06 -9.45 26.47
CA ARG A 40 -13.29 -8.60 27.40
C ARG A 40 -11.89 -9.13 27.64
N GLU A 41 -11.78 -10.42 27.96
CA GLU A 41 -10.48 -11.06 28.15
C GLU A 41 -9.57 -10.93 26.93
N PHE A 42 -10.14 -11.10 25.72
CA PHE A 42 -9.40 -10.92 24.47
C PHE A 42 -8.92 -9.46 24.31
N ILE A 43 -9.75 -8.46 24.62
CA ILE A 43 -9.39 -7.03 24.58
C ILE A 43 -8.24 -6.75 25.56
N GLU A 44 -8.36 -7.21 26.81
CA GLU A 44 -7.35 -7.02 27.85
C GLU A 44 -5.98 -7.58 27.46
N LYS A 45 -5.94 -8.77 26.87
CA LYS A 45 -4.69 -9.37 26.34
C LYS A 45 -4.05 -8.54 25.23
N HIS A 46 -4.82 -7.70 24.54
CA HIS A 46 -4.34 -6.93 23.38
C HIS A 46 -4.23 -5.41 23.64
N VAL A 47 -4.38 -4.96 24.89
CA VAL A 47 -4.29 -3.52 25.28
C VAL A 47 -2.99 -2.88 24.79
N LYS A 48 -1.85 -3.54 25.01
CA LYS A 48 -0.53 -3.03 24.57
C LYS A 48 -0.45 -2.91 23.03
N TRP A 49 -1.03 -3.88 22.31
CA TRP A 49 -1.07 -3.84 20.85
C TRP A 49 -1.92 -2.69 20.33
N VAL A 50 -3.10 -2.44 20.93
CA VAL A 50 -3.96 -1.31 20.57
C VAL A 50 -3.25 0.02 20.84
N GLY A 51 -2.61 0.17 22.01
CA GLY A 51 -1.85 1.37 22.34
C GLY A 51 -0.73 1.65 21.34
N LYS A 52 0.05 0.62 20.99
CA LYS A 52 1.08 0.72 19.96
C LYS A 52 0.49 1.11 18.60
N LYS A 53 -0.63 0.49 18.22
CA LYS A 53 -1.29 0.76 16.92
C LYS A 53 -1.86 2.18 16.85
N LYS A 54 -2.48 2.68 17.94
CA LYS A 54 -2.93 4.07 18.04
C LYS A 54 -1.75 5.06 17.97
N ALA A 55 -0.65 4.78 18.65
CA ALA A 55 0.56 5.60 18.59
C ALA A 55 1.17 5.60 17.18
N GLU A 56 1.20 4.46 16.49
CA GLU A 56 1.62 4.37 15.08
C GLU A 56 0.73 5.23 14.18
N LEU A 57 -0.59 5.21 14.37
CA LEU A 57 -1.54 6.05 13.62
C LEU A 57 -1.37 7.54 13.93
N GLN A 58 -1.11 7.91 15.17
CA GLN A 58 -0.86 9.30 15.57
C GLN A 58 0.50 9.82 15.06
N ALA A 59 1.50 8.95 15.03
CA ALA A 59 2.82 9.26 14.46
C ALA A 59 2.80 9.32 12.92
N THR A 60 1.81 8.68 12.29
CA THR A 60 1.55 8.86 10.87
C THR A 60 0.97 10.26 10.70
N VAL A 61 1.81 11.20 10.29
CA VAL A 61 1.37 12.55 9.89
C VAL A 61 0.15 12.34 8.98
N ALA A 62 -1.00 12.88 9.39
CA ALA A 62 -2.21 12.80 8.59
C ALA A 62 -1.84 13.31 7.20
N VAL A 63 -1.84 12.41 6.22
CA VAL A 63 -1.59 12.81 4.83
C VAL A 63 -2.78 13.69 4.46
N LEU A 64 -2.58 15.00 4.53
CA LEU A 64 -3.60 15.95 4.12
C LEU A 64 -3.91 15.70 2.64
N PRO A 65 -5.19 15.79 2.24
CA PRO A 65 -5.55 15.70 0.83
C PRO A 65 -4.73 16.70 0.03
N LYS A 66 -4.20 16.26 -1.10
CA LYS A 66 -3.47 17.12 -2.02
C LYS A 66 -4.39 18.22 -2.56
N GLN A 67 -3.89 19.44 -2.58
CA GLN A 67 -4.62 20.59 -3.09
C GLN A 67 -4.19 21.00 -4.52
N TYR A 68 -3.11 20.36 -5.00
CA TYR A 68 -2.54 20.58 -6.34
C TYR A 68 -2.16 22.05 -6.59
N LEU A 69 -1.62 22.69 -5.55
CA LEU A 69 -1.17 24.10 -5.61
C LEU A 69 0.32 24.17 -6.00
N PRO A 70 0.77 25.29 -6.59
CA PRO A 70 2.18 25.53 -6.88
C PRO A 70 3.07 25.34 -5.64
N GLY A 71 4.17 24.64 -5.79
CA GLY A 71 5.10 24.31 -4.71
C GLY A 71 4.73 23.07 -3.88
N GLU A 72 3.53 22.50 -4.06
CA GLU A 72 3.15 21.27 -3.36
C GLU A 72 4.02 20.08 -3.83
N MET A 73 4.43 19.23 -2.88
CA MET A 73 5.36 18.13 -3.15
C MET A 73 4.63 16.84 -3.49
N PHE A 74 5.08 16.15 -4.52
CA PHE A 74 4.57 14.85 -4.99
C PHE A 74 5.69 13.84 -5.08
N LEU A 75 5.42 12.59 -4.66
CA LEU A 75 6.41 11.53 -4.66
C LEU A 75 6.43 10.77 -5.99
N TYR A 76 7.62 10.44 -6.47
CA TYR A 76 7.84 9.52 -7.58
C TYR A 76 9.16 8.77 -7.38
N LEU A 77 9.11 7.44 -7.40
CA LEU A 77 10.26 6.54 -7.13
C LEU A 77 11.03 6.91 -5.84
N GLY A 78 10.27 7.27 -4.78
CA GLY A 78 10.83 7.64 -3.48
C GLY A 78 11.38 9.06 -3.37
N ASN A 79 11.42 9.81 -4.47
CA ASN A 79 11.87 11.20 -4.49
C ASN A 79 10.68 12.15 -4.49
N ALA A 80 10.85 13.32 -3.86
CA ALA A 80 9.84 14.37 -3.79
C ALA A 80 10.11 15.45 -4.86
N TYR A 81 9.08 15.78 -5.62
CA TYR A 81 9.11 16.77 -6.69
C TYR A 81 8.06 17.84 -6.44
N SER A 82 8.43 19.12 -6.58
CA SER A 82 7.47 20.23 -6.46
C SER A 82 6.57 20.33 -7.68
N LEU A 83 5.36 20.87 -7.48
CA LEU A 83 4.42 21.18 -8.56
C LEU A 83 4.62 22.60 -9.05
N GLU A 84 4.66 22.77 -10.36
CA GLU A 84 4.58 24.05 -11.07
C GLU A 84 3.36 24.06 -11.99
N ILE A 85 2.61 25.16 -12.04
CA ILE A 85 1.52 25.36 -13.00
C ILE A 85 2.08 26.16 -14.16
N VAL A 86 1.92 25.64 -15.38
CA VAL A 86 2.56 26.21 -16.59
C VAL A 86 1.52 26.54 -17.63
N ARG A 87 1.61 27.75 -18.23
CA ARG A 87 0.83 28.17 -19.39
C ARG A 87 1.41 27.54 -20.65
N ASP A 88 0.55 27.39 -21.65
CA ASP A 88 0.92 26.95 -23.01
C ASP A 88 1.64 25.59 -23.10
N GLN A 89 1.48 24.72 -22.10
CA GLN A 89 2.01 23.36 -22.14
C GLN A 89 1.05 22.42 -22.89
N LYS A 90 1.55 21.72 -23.92
CA LYS A 90 0.76 20.77 -24.73
C LYS A 90 0.39 19.48 -23.95
N LYS A 91 1.29 18.96 -23.12
CA LYS A 91 1.05 17.76 -22.31
C LYS A 91 0.39 18.19 -21.00
N LYS A 92 -0.64 17.45 -20.57
CA LYS A 92 -1.38 17.74 -19.33
C LYS A 92 -0.47 17.79 -18.10
N LEU A 93 0.43 16.81 -17.96
CA LEU A 93 1.39 16.71 -16.86
C LEU A 93 2.72 16.16 -17.40
N VAL A 94 3.81 16.76 -16.97
CA VAL A 94 5.19 16.34 -17.28
C VAL A 94 5.97 16.27 -15.98
N LEU A 95 6.87 15.32 -15.85
CA LEU A 95 7.89 15.25 -14.81
C LEU A 95 9.27 15.31 -15.46
N ASP A 96 10.07 16.30 -15.05
CA ASP A 96 11.50 16.38 -15.33
C ASP A 96 12.25 16.67 -14.01
N ASP A 97 12.66 17.92 -13.72
CA ASP A 97 13.19 18.35 -12.43
C ASP A 97 12.08 18.61 -11.40
N ARG A 98 10.83 18.80 -11.88
CA ARG A 98 9.60 19.01 -11.11
C ARG A 98 8.39 18.53 -11.88
N PHE A 99 7.24 18.43 -11.22
CA PHE A 99 5.97 18.25 -11.91
C PHE A 99 5.51 19.57 -12.54
N ARG A 100 5.22 19.55 -13.85
CA ARG A 100 4.60 20.68 -14.57
C ARG A 100 3.22 20.29 -15.03
N LEU A 101 2.21 20.94 -14.46
CA LEU A 101 0.80 20.76 -14.81
C LEU A 101 0.39 21.92 -15.72
N ALA A 102 -0.27 21.61 -16.83
CA ALA A 102 -0.87 22.62 -17.67
C ALA A 102 -1.95 23.40 -16.89
N GLU A 103 -1.94 24.74 -16.95
CA GLU A 103 -2.90 25.60 -16.26
C GLU A 103 -4.36 25.21 -16.57
N ALA A 104 -4.66 24.85 -17.83
CA ALA A 104 -5.99 24.39 -18.25
C ALA A 104 -6.48 23.12 -17.56
N GLU A 105 -5.59 22.36 -16.95
CA GLU A 105 -5.92 21.08 -16.26
C GLU A 105 -5.96 21.24 -14.73
N GLN A 106 -5.79 22.44 -14.18
CA GLN A 106 -5.69 22.66 -12.74
C GLN A 106 -6.95 22.22 -11.99
N GLU A 107 -8.13 22.46 -12.52
CA GLU A 107 -9.40 22.02 -11.93
C GLU A 107 -9.56 20.49 -11.91
N ASN A 108 -8.88 19.79 -12.84
CA ASN A 108 -8.89 18.34 -12.97
C ASN A 108 -7.57 17.68 -12.51
N ALA A 109 -6.75 18.40 -11.75
CA ALA A 109 -5.38 18.01 -11.41
C ALA A 109 -5.31 16.61 -10.78
N GLU A 110 -6.21 16.27 -9.86
CA GLU A 110 -6.25 14.93 -9.24
C GLU A 110 -6.38 13.82 -10.30
N THR A 111 -7.32 13.97 -11.23
CA THR A 111 -7.54 12.99 -12.30
C THR A 111 -6.32 12.88 -13.22
N VAL A 112 -5.70 14.00 -13.55
CA VAL A 112 -4.51 14.07 -14.40
C VAL A 112 -3.32 13.38 -13.72
N PHE A 113 -3.08 13.64 -12.44
CA PHE A 113 -2.03 12.99 -11.66
C PHE A 113 -2.28 11.48 -11.53
N GLN A 114 -3.51 11.05 -11.22
CA GLN A 114 -3.86 9.64 -11.13
C GLN A 114 -3.65 8.90 -12.45
N ALA A 115 -4.02 9.52 -13.58
CA ALA A 115 -3.80 8.94 -14.91
C ALA A 115 -2.30 8.80 -15.20
N TRP A 116 -1.52 9.85 -14.92
CA TRP A 116 -0.08 9.86 -15.11
C TRP A 116 0.61 8.79 -14.26
N TYR A 117 0.33 8.73 -12.95
CA TYR A 117 0.89 7.73 -12.05
C TYR A 117 0.50 6.30 -12.46
N SER A 118 -0.75 6.10 -12.90
CA SER A 118 -1.22 4.78 -13.36
C SER A 118 -0.46 4.34 -14.62
N GLN A 119 -0.17 5.26 -15.53
CA GLN A 119 0.61 4.98 -16.73
C GLN A 119 2.06 4.63 -16.37
N GLN A 120 2.71 5.43 -15.51
CA GLN A 120 4.07 5.16 -15.05
C GLN A 120 4.15 3.82 -14.29
N ALA A 121 3.21 3.56 -13.40
CA ALA A 121 3.12 2.31 -12.65
C ALA A 121 2.96 1.10 -13.58
N LYS A 122 2.10 1.21 -14.60
CA LYS A 122 1.90 0.14 -15.58
C LYS A 122 3.20 -0.18 -16.31
N GLN A 123 3.91 0.83 -16.79
CA GLN A 123 5.15 0.65 -17.54
C GLN A 123 6.23 0.02 -16.64
N LEU A 124 6.54 0.62 -15.49
CA LEU A 124 7.64 0.16 -14.66
C LEU A 124 7.33 -1.18 -13.97
N ILE A 125 6.14 -1.36 -13.42
CA ILE A 125 5.80 -2.60 -12.69
C ILE A 125 5.80 -3.80 -13.66
N VAL A 126 5.29 -3.64 -14.88
CA VAL A 126 5.35 -4.71 -15.89
C VAL A 126 6.80 -5.07 -16.20
N GLU A 127 7.65 -4.08 -16.46
CA GLU A 127 9.09 -4.30 -16.68
C GLU A 127 9.74 -5.05 -15.52
N ARG A 128 9.44 -4.65 -14.26
CA ARG A 128 10.01 -5.32 -13.07
C ARG A 128 9.49 -6.74 -12.89
N VAL A 129 8.21 -6.99 -13.15
CA VAL A 129 7.62 -8.35 -13.11
C VAL A 129 8.28 -9.23 -14.16
N GLU A 130 8.39 -8.77 -15.40
CA GLU A 130 9.03 -9.51 -16.48
C GLU A 130 10.49 -9.84 -16.15
N TYR A 131 11.26 -8.86 -15.66
CA TYR A 131 12.66 -9.05 -15.26
C TYR A 131 12.82 -10.14 -14.19
N PHE A 132 12.03 -10.12 -13.11
CA PHE A 132 12.16 -11.12 -12.06
C PHE A 132 11.55 -12.46 -12.46
N ALA A 133 10.48 -12.48 -13.23
CA ALA A 133 9.87 -13.71 -13.72
C ALA A 133 10.83 -14.46 -14.66
N ASP A 134 11.45 -13.78 -15.60
CA ASP A 134 12.43 -14.38 -16.53
C ASP A 134 13.67 -14.87 -15.75
N LYS A 135 14.28 -14.00 -14.96
CA LYS A 135 15.52 -14.31 -14.24
C LYS A 135 15.39 -15.51 -13.28
N TYR A 136 14.23 -15.71 -12.66
CA TYR A 136 14.00 -16.75 -11.67
C TYR A 136 13.04 -17.84 -12.14
N GLN A 137 12.68 -17.84 -13.43
CA GLN A 137 11.82 -18.82 -14.08
C GLN A 137 10.47 -18.98 -13.36
N LEU A 138 9.87 -17.83 -12.97
CA LEU A 138 8.56 -17.76 -12.34
C LEU A 138 7.51 -17.47 -13.42
N THR A 139 6.35 -18.15 -13.32
CA THR A 139 5.24 -17.99 -14.28
C THR A 139 4.06 -17.25 -13.64
N TYR A 140 3.38 -16.44 -14.43
CA TYR A 140 2.15 -15.74 -14.03
C TYR A 140 1.20 -15.62 -15.24
N GLU A 141 -0.10 -15.41 -14.98
CA GLU A 141 -1.12 -15.37 -16.05
C GLU A 141 -1.35 -13.95 -16.61
N GLY A 142 -1.09 -12.93 -15.81
CA GLY A 142 -1.30 -11.55 -16.24
C GLY A 142 -1.05 -10.54 -15.14
N ILE A 143 -1.00 -9.25 -15.53
CA ILE A 143 -0.74 -8.12 -14.62
C ILE A 143 -1.88 -7.11 -14.74
N THR A 144 -2.37 -6.63 -13.60
CA THR A 144 -3.39 -5.57 -13.52
C THR A 144 -2.92 -4.46 -12.60
N ILE A 145 -3.02 -3.21 -13.05
CA ILE A 145 -2.81 -2.04 -12.21
C ILE A 145 -4.17 -1.56 -11.67
N THR A 146 -4.26 -1.36 -10.37
CA THR A 146 -5.49 -1.04 -9.65
C THR A 146 -5.37 0.26 -8.86
N SER A 147 -6.50 0.79 -8.39
CA SER A 147 -6.56 1.95 -7.49
C SER A 147 -6.68 1.55 -6.00
N ALA A 148 -6.29 0.32 -5.63
CA ALA A 148 -6.40 -0.17 -4.27
C ALA A 148 -5.62 0.73 -3.29
N ARG A 149 -6.26 1.09 -2.16
CA ARG A 149 -5.66 1.90 -1.09
C ARG A 149 -5.18 1.09 0.10
N THR A 150 -5.65 -0.16 0.24
CA THR A 150 -5.41 -1.00 1.43
C THR A 150 -4.35 -2.08 1.22
N ARG A 151 -3.87 -2.24 -0.01
CA ARG A 151 -2.85 -3.23 -0.37
C ARG A 151 -2.00 -2.74 -1.53
N TRP A 152 -0.74 -3.09 -1.53
CA TRP A 152 0.23 -2.72 -2.56
C TRP A 152 0.20 -3.68 -3.74
N GLY A 153 -0.01 -4.97 -3.46
CA GLY A 153 -0.13 -6.03 -4.44
C GLY A 153 -1.08 -7.14 -4.00
N SER A 154 -1.35 -8.06 -4.88
CA SER A 154 -2.01 -9.35 -4.61
C SER A 154 -1.82 -10.31 -5.77
N CYS A 155 -1.72 -11.61 -5.46
CA CYS A 155 -1.74 -12.70 -6.42
C CYS A 155 -3.06 -13.48 -6.28
N SER A 156 -3.77 -13.68 -7.39
CA SER A 156 -4.99 -14.50 -7.39
C SER A 156 -4.68 -15.99 -7.38
N PRO A 157 -5.65 -16.87 -7.03
CA PRO A 157 -5.47 -18.32 -7.17
C PRO A 157 -5.15 -18.80 -8.59
N LYS A 158 -5.43 -17.96 -9.61
CA LYS A 158 -5.10 -18.20 -11.02
C LYS A 158 -3.76 -17.56 -11.43
N ASN A 159 -2.92 -17.18 -10.48
CA ASN A 159 -1.62 -16.53 -10.72
C ASN A 159 -1.71 -15.19 -11.51
N THR A 160 -2.84 -14.48 -11.44
CA THR A 160 -2.92 -13.10 -11.94
C THR A 160 -2.42 -12.16 -10.85
N LEU A 161 -1.45 -11.33 -11.20
CA LEU A 161 -0.84 -10.33 -10.31
C LEU A 161 -1.59 -9.01 -10.42
N SER A 162 -1.85 -8.37 -9.28
CA SER A 162 -2.47 -7.04 -9.26
C SER A 162 -1.64 -6.11 -8.38
N PHE A 163 -1.40 -4.88 -8.82
CA PHE A 163 -0.60 -3.89 -8.09
C PHE A 163 -1.35 -2.56 -8.01
N SER A 164 -1.23 -1.88 -6.88
CA SER A 164 -1.71 -0.51 -6.76
C SER A 164 -0.80 0.43 -7.53
N TRP A 165 -1.38 1.35 -8.34
CA TRP A 165 -0.57 2.36 -9.03
C TRP A 165 0.20 3.26 -8.04
N ARG A 166 -0.28 3.37 -6.78
CA ARG A 166 0.41 4.13 -5.74
C ARG A 166 1.79 3.59 -5.39
N LEU A 167 2.06 2.34 -5.73
CA LEU A 167 3.36 1.73 -5.51
C LEU A 167 4.49 2.49 -6.22
N ILE A 168 4.21 3.16 -7.35
CA ILE A 168 5.20 3.97 -8.10
C ILE A 168 5.76 5.16 -7.30
N MET A 169 5.11 5.56 -6.21
CA MET A 169 5.58 6.64 -5.34
C MET A 169 6.67 6.18 -4.36
N THR A 170 6.83 4.87 -4.18
CA THR A 170 7.84 4.28 -3.30
C THR A 170 9.18 4.13 -4.01
N PRO A 171 10.31 3.98 -3.29
CA PRO A 171 11.59 3.67 -3.90
C PRO A 171 11.56 2.41 -4.76
N LEU A 172 12.41 2.35 -5.79
CA LEU A 172 12.44 1.25 -6.74
C LEU A 172 12.71 -0.11 -6.08
N ASP A 173 13.58 -0.15 -5.10
CA ASP A 173 13.89 -1.36 -4.34
C ASP A 173 12.67 -1.87 -3.54
N VAL A 174 11.81 -0.97 -3.07
CA VAL A 174 10.55 -1.31 -2.40
C VAL A 174 9.52 -1.82 -3.42
N ILE A 175 9.48 -1.25 -4.63
CA ILE A 175 8.68 -1.77 -5.75
C ILE A 175 9.10 -3.20 -6.05
N ASP A 176 10.40 -3.45 -6.20
CA ASP A 176 10.96 -4.77 -6.44
C ASP A 176 10.57 -5.78 -5.36
N TYR A 177 10.57 -5.36 -4.10
CA TYR A 177 10.12 -6.23 -3.01
C TYR A 177 8.65 -6.63 -3.17
N VAL A 178 7.75 -5.70 -3.49
CA VAL A 178 6.33 -6.02 -3.69
C VAL A 178 6.14 -6.92 -4.92
N VAL A 179 6.85 -6.64 -6.01
CA VAL A 179 6.83 -7.46 -7.24
C VAL A 179 7.27 -8.90 -6.93
N VAL A 180 8.40 -9.08 -6.26
CA VAL A 180 8.93 -10.41 -5.90
C VAL A 180 7.99 -11.11 -4.90
N HIS A 181 7.39 -10.38 -3.96
CA HIS A 181 6.41 -10.92 -3.02
C HIS A 181 5.20 -11.52 -3.76
N GLU A 182 4.63 -10.80 -4.71
CA GLU A 182 3.48 -11.29 -5.47
C GLU A 182 3.87 -12.41 -6.46
N LEU A 183 5.05 -12.35 -7.06
CA LEU A 183 5.58 -13.45 -7.87
C LEU A 183 5.84 -14.71 -7.03
N ALA A 184 6.33 -14.58 -5.80
CA ALA A 184 6.52 -15.74 -4.93
C ALA A 184 5.19 -16.45 -4.57
N HIS A 185 4.07 -15.71 -4.60
CA HIS A 185 2.74 -16.28 -4.43
C HIS A 185 2.28 -17.16 -5.59
N THR A 186 2.85 -17.04 -6.78
CA THR A 186 2.55 -17.97 -7.90
C THR A 186 3.08 -19.38 -7.64
N VAL A 187 4.06 -19.53 -6.72
CA VAL A 187 4.65 -20.80 -6.32
C VAL A 187 4.12 -21.25 -4.94
N HIS A 188 3.98 -20.30 -4.02
CA HIS A 188 3.59 -20.57 -2.63
C HIS A 188 2.48 -19.61 -2.21
N HIS A 189 1.21 -20.04 -2.28
CA HIS A 189 0.03 -19.20 -1.98
C HIS A 189 -0.07 -18.74 -0.51
N ASN A 190 0.73 -19.27 0.40
CA ASN A 190 0.75 -18.88 1.81
C ASN A 190 2.15 -18.39 2.23
N HIS A 191 2.22 -17.59 3.29
CA HIS A 191 3.47 -17.04 3.82
C HIS A 191 4.24 -18.05 4.69
N SER A 192 4.42 -19.29 4.20
CA SER A 192 5.17 -20.35 4.86
C SER A 192 6.69 -20.06 4.86
N LYS A 193 7.47 -20.92 5.54
CA LYS A 193 8.95 -20.86 5.48
C LYS A 193 9.48 -20.98 4.04
N ARG A 194 8.81 -21.79 3.19
CA ARG A 194 9.19 -21.93 1.78
C ARG A 194 8.97 -20.66 0.99
N PHE A 195 7.84 -19.98 1.22
CA PHE A 195 7.55 -18.67 0.62
C PHE A 195 8.66 -17.66 0.96
N TRP A 196 8.93 -17.46 2.25
CA TRP A 196 9.96 -16.50 2.67
C TRP A 196 11.36 -16.90 2.23
N GLY A 197 11.67 -18.20 2.16
CA GLY A 197 12.93 -18.69 1.60
C GLY A 197 13.10 -18.35 0.11
N LEU A 198 12.02 -18.40 -0.68
CA LEU A 198 12.05 -18.00 -2.08
C LEU A 198 12.26 -16.48 -2.20
N VAL A 199 11.52 -15.67 -1.41
CA VAL A 199 11.68 -14.21 -1.39
C VAL A 199 13.11 -13.83 -0.99
N GLU A 200 13.68 -14.46 0.05
CA GLU A 200 15.05 -14.20 0.54
C GLU A 200 16.13 -14.62 -0.49
N LYS A 201 15.89 -15.71 -1.23
CA LYS A 201 16.78 -16.11 -2.34
C LYS A 201 16.84 -15.09 -3.46
N ILE A 202 15.72 -14.45 -3.78
CA ILE A 202 15.61 -13.43 -4.86
C ILE A 202 16.10 -12.07 -4.37
N LEU A 203 15.69 -11.67 -3.17
CA LEU A 203 16.00 -10.39 -2.53
C LEU A 203 16.50 -10.64 -1.09
N PRO A 204 17.81 -10.79 -0.87
CA PRO A 204 18.36 -11.07 0.46
C PRO A 204 18.05 -10.00 1.51
N ASP A 205 17.88 -8.76 1.07
CA ASP A 205 17.57 -7.57 1.88
C ASP A 205 16.05 -7.27 2.01
N PHE A 206 15.19 -8.23 1.65
CA PHE A 206 13.73 -8.03 1.66
C PHE A 206 13.16 -7.55 3.01
N LYS A 207 13.82 -7.87 4.13
CA LYS A 207 13.37 -7.48 5.48
C LYS A 207 13.45 -5.96 5.68
N GLU A 208 14.48 -5.33 5.12
CA GLU A 208 14.68 -3.88 5.16
C GLU A 208 13.63 -3.17 4.32
N ARG A 209 13.43 -3.62 3.09
CA ARG A 209 12.43 -3.10 2.15
C ARG A 209 11.01 -3.23 2.70
N ARG A 210 10.69 -4.39 3.28
CA ARG A 210 9.41 -4.63 3.97
C ARG A 210 9.21 -3.69 5.16
N THR A 211 10.28 -3.43 5.93
CA THR A 211 10.25 -2.51 7.07
C THR A 211 10.01 -1.09 6.60
N TRP A 212 10.68 -0.66 5.54
CA TRP A 212 10.46 0.63 4.92
C TRP A 212 8.99 0.81 4.49
N LEU A 213 8.45 -0.16 3.75
CA LEU A 213 7.06 -0.11 3.27
C LEU A 213 6.05 -0.03 4.42
N ARG A 214 6.31 -0.70 5.53
CA ARG A 214 5.47 -0.64 6.73
C ARG A 214 5.53 0.71 7.43
N GLN A 215 6.69 1.37 7.45
CA GLN A 215 6.90 2.64 8.13
C GLN A 215 6.45 3.84 7.30
N TYR A 216 6.76 3.84 6.02
CA TYR A 216 6.62 4.99 5.14
C TYR A 216 5.57 4.82 4.04
N GLY A 217 5.09 3.61 3.80
CA GLY A 217 4.15 3.34 2.71
C GLY A 217 2.87 4.17 2.78
N GLN A 218 2.42 4.56 3.96
CA GLN A 218 1.24 5.42 4.11
C GLN A 218 1.44 6.83 3.56
N GLN A 219 2.68 7.33 3.50
CA GLN A 219 3.01 8.63 2.93
C GLN A 219 2.89 8.64 1.39
N ALA A 220 2.93 7.48 0.77
CA ALA A 220 2.72 7.28 -0.66
C ALA A 220 1.24 7.16 -1.06
N LEU A 221 0.31 7.42 -0.15
CA LEU A 221 -1.11 7.45 -0.46
C LEU A 221 -1.51 8.88 -0.82
N LEU A 222 -1.87 9.10 -2.10
CA LEU A 222 -2.57 10.30 -2.57
C LEU A 222 -4.04 10.22 -2.19
#